data_eef2bc7a3b5d07424513a7752c6f352c
#
_entry.id   eef2bc7a3b5d07424513a7752c6f352c
#
_cell.length_a   1.000
_cell.length_b   1.000
_cell.length_c   1.000
_cell.angle_alpha   90.00
_cell.angle_beta   90.00
_cell.angle_gamma   90.00
#
_symmetry.space_group_name_H-M   'P 1'
#
loop_
_entity.id
_entity.type
_entity.pdbx_description
1 polymer ?
#
loop_
_entity_poly.entity_id
_entity_poly.type
_entity_poly.pdbx_seq_one_letter_code
_entity_poly.pdbx_strand_id
1 'polypeptide(L)'
;MSIKYLIVLGIRPDIINYHPLVKELKKRKCDFIIVHTGQHYSYFFDGLFFKQLDFPHPDYHLKVGSGTQAQQLGKLVQKFEIVLRKEKPDLVFSFSDANTSLSGIVASKMGIKVAHLEAGMRSFDWRMPEEKNRRLMDSISDYLFTPTLSTEQNLLNEGIPPHRIFRVGKLIYDVLDHFKKEIDQNKILEKLQIERKDYFLVTAHRPENVEVRTPLKNILETLGVLYKKYGKKVIFPIHPRTRKSIKKFRLKIPSGIITMNPIGFLEFSKLEKNAFCCVTDSGTVQEDSCIFKVPCVTMRISTERSETVEVGSNIVAGLNKNHILEAVDRMVNKKPNWKNPYGKPQSAKKTIKILESRSNEILSPKVWWNHPKIEKNLSISEYQKSWKNKLLPDKTFN
;
A
#
# COMPACT_ATOMS: atom_id res chain seq x y z
N MET A 1 -30.35 2.91 -11.27
CA MET A 1 -29.68 1.62 -10.92
C MET A 1 -28.54 1.95 -9.97
N SER A 2 -28.31 1.15 -8.95
CA SER A 2 -27.19 1.31 -8.02
C SER A 2 -25.96 0.57 -8.58
N ILE A 3 -24.77 1.15 -8.41
CA ILE A 3 -23.51 0.50 -8.80
C ILE A 3 -23.26 -0.71 -7.90
N LYS A 4 -22.97 -1.86 -8.49
CA LYS A 4 -22.51 -3.07 -7.79
C LYS A 4 -20.98 -3.09 -7.77
N TYR A 5 -20.40 -2.95 -6.57
CA TYR A 5 -18.95 -2.92 -6.36
C TYR A 5 -18.40 -4.31 -6.05
N LEU A 6 -17.15 -4.56 -6.44
CA LEU A 6 -16.41 -5.73 -6.02
C LEU A 6 -15.05 -5.33 -5.47
N ILE A 7 -14.75 -5.77 -4.23
CA ILE A 7 -13.51 -5.50 -3.51
C ILE A 7 -12.66 -6.76 -3.51
N VAL A 8 -11.38 -6.65 -3.89
CA VAL A 8 -10.45 -7.80 -3.91
C VAL A 8 -9.40 -7.64 -2.82
N LEU A 9 -9.31 -8.65 -1.94
CA LEU A 9 -8.36 -8.74 -0.84
C LEU A 9 -7.40 -9.92 -1.07
N GLY A 10 -6.17 -9.82 -0.58
CA GLY A 10 -5.22 -10.94 -0.65
C GLY A 10 -4.21 -11.01 0.47
N ILE A 11 -3.94 -9.86 1.08
CA ILE A 11 -2.94 -9.73 2.14
C ILE A 11 -3.46 -8.82 3.26
N ARG A 12 -2.83 -8.89 4.44
CA ARG A 12 -3.25 -8.10 5.62
C ARG A 12 -3.38 -6.59 5.39
N PRO A 13 -2.45 -5.91 4.69
CA PRO A 13 -2.60 -4.50 4.37
C PRO A 13 -3.90 -4.16 3.65
N ASP A 14 -4.41 -5.07 2.80
CA ASP A 14 -5.66 -4.85 2.08
C ASP A 14 -6.84 -4.74 3.06
N ILE A 15 -6.92 -5.66 4.06
CA ILE A 15 -7.98 -5.66 5.07
C ILE A 15 -7.99 -4.34 5.84
N ILE A 16 -6.80 -3.88 6.25
CA ILE A 16 -6.67 -2.62 6.99
C ILE A 16 -7.13 -1.44 6.12
N ASN A 17 -6.58 -1.32 4.93
CA ASN A 17 -6.81 -0.15 4.07
C ASN A 17 -8.22 -0.11 3.47
N TYR A 18 -8.82 -1.26 3.17
CA TYR A 18 -10.20 -1.28 2.69
C TYR A 18 -11.25 -1.02 3.78
N HIS A 19 -10.89 -1.10 5.07
CA HIS A 19 -11.83 -0.90 6.18
C HIS A 19 -12.66 0.40 6.04
N PRO A 20 -12.08 1.60 5.87
CA PRO A 20 -12.86 2.83 5.75
C PRO A 20 -13.72 2.86 4.49
N LEU A 21 -13.27 2.24 3.39
CA LEU A 21 -14.05 2.15 2.16
C LEU A 21 -15.28 1.27 2.35
N VAL A 22 -15.11 0.08 2.92
CA VAL A 22 -16.21 -0.84 3.24
C VAL A 22 -17.21 -0.20 4.20
N LYS A 23 -16.72 0.52 5.22
CA LYS A 23 -17.56 1.26 6.13
C LYS A 23 -18.39 2.35 5.43
N GLU A 24 -17.78 3.08 4.50
CA GLU A 24 -18.48 4.11 3.72
C GLU A 24 -19.52 3.49 2.77
N LEU A 25 -19.22 2.35 2.11
CA LEU A 25 -20.16 1.62 1.28
C LEU A 25 -21.37 1.11 2.09
N LYS A 26 -21.13 0.49 3.26
CA LYS A 26 -22.21 0.07 4.19
C LYS A 26 -23.09 1.25 4.61
N LYS A 27 -22.47 2.37 5.00
CA LYS A 27 -23.18 3.58 5.41
C LYS A 27 -24.11 4.10 4.32
N ARG A 28 -23.70 4.01 3.06
CA ARG A 28 -24.47 4.44 1.88
C ARG A 28 -25.44 3.39 1.36
N LYS A 29 -25.44 2.20 1.97
CA LYS A 29 -26.26 1.05 1.54
C LYS A 29 -25.98 0.64 0.09
N CYS A 30 -24.71 0.77 -0.34
CA CYS A 30 -24.26 0.31 -1.65
C CYS A 30 -24.24 -1.21 -1.71
N ASP A 31 -24.50 -1.78 -2.90
CA ASP A 31 -24.28 -3.19 -3.17
C ASP A 31 -22.80 -3.46 -3.39
N PHE A 32 -22.19 -4.39 -2.64
CA PHE A 32 -20.80 -4.74 -2.78
C PHE A 32 -20.51 -6.19 -2.37
N ILE A 33 -19.50 -6.76 -2.97
CA ILE A 33 -19.01 -8.12 -2.77
C ILE A 33 -17.53 -8.06 -2.39
N ILE A 34 -17.11 -8.92 -1.48
CA ILE A 34 -15.73 -9.07 -1.06
C ILE A 34 -15.17 -10.41 -1.52
N VAL A 35 -14.08 -10.38 -2.26
CA VAL A 35 -13.36 -11.56 -2.74
C VAL A 35 -11.99 -11.61 -2.10
N HIS A 36 -11.69 -12.69 -1.37
CA HIS A 36 -10.36 -12.94 -0.81
C HIS A 36 -9.58 -13.92 -1.69
N THR A 37 -8.43 -13.49 -2.21
CA THR A 37 -7.64 -14.32 -3.14
C THR A 37 -6.95 -15.48 -2.43
N GLY A 38 -6.63 -15.35 -1.13
CA GLY A 38 -5.95 -16.39 -0.38
C GLY A 38 -4.48 -16.54 -0.78
N GLN A 39 -3.81 -15.44 -1.15
CA GLN A 39 -2.41 -15.43 -1.53
C GLN A 39 -1.50 -15.84 -0.35
N HIS A 40 -1.81 -15.40 0.86
CA HIS A 40 -1.17 -15.82 2.10
C HIS A 40 -2.24 -16.46 2.99
N TYR A 41 -2.22 -17.78 3.09
CA TYR A 41 -3.14 -18.53 3.95
C TYR A 41 -2.55 -18.71 5.33
N SER A 42 -2.97 -17.88 6.27
CA SER A 42 -2.84 -18.17 7.71
C SER A 42 -4.07 -17.64 8.42
N TYR A 43 -5.01 -18.54 8.71
CA TYR A 43 -6.21 -18.23 9.49
C TYR A 43 -5.89 -17.48 10.79
N PHE A 44 -4.75 -17.79 11.42
CA PHE A 44 -4.34 -17.14 12.65
C PHE A 44 -3.97 -15.66 12.48
N PHE A 45 -3.45 -15.27 11.31
CA PHE A 45 -3.07 -13.88 11.08
C PHE A 45 -4.21 -13.05 10.48
N ASP A 46 -4.98 -13.59 9.56
CA ASP A 46 -6.06 -12.85 8.91
C ASP A 46 -7.28 -12.73 9.84
N GLY A 47 -7.65 -13.79 10.56
CA GLY A 47 -8.78 -13.80 11.50
C GLY A 47 -8.67 -12.76 12.61
N LEU A 48 -7.46 -12.47 13.10
CA LEU A 48 -7.23 -11.42 14.10
C LEU A 48 -7.59 -10.03 13.53
N PHE A 49 -7.20 -9.73 12.30
CA PHE A 49 -7.47 -8.44 11.67
C PHE A 49 -8.96 -8.28 11.33
N PHE A 50 -9.61 -9.30 10.80
CA PHE A 50 -11.07 -9.29 10.58
C PHE A 50 -11.81 -8.97 11.86
N LYS A 51 -11.42 -9.61 12.98
CA LYS A 51 -12.06 -9.39 14.29
C LYS A 51 -11.74 -8.00 14.87
N GLN A 52 -10.46 -7.57 14.86
CA GLN A 52 -10.07 -6.28 15.45
C GLN A 52 -10.68 -5.08 14.71
N LEU A 53 -10.84 -5.21 13.40
CA LEU A 53 -11.34 -4.13 12.55
C LEU A 53 -12.86 -4.22 12.31
N ASP A 54 -13.55 -5.21 12.86
CA ASP A 54 -14.97 -5.49 12.54
C ASP A 54 -15.20 -5.50 11.01
N PHE A 55 -14.26 -6.13 10.30
CA PHE A 55 -14.30 -6.22 8.85
C PHE A 55 -15.20 -7.39 8.42
N PRO A 56 -16.11 -7.21 7.44
CA PRO A 56 -17.00 -8.29 7.00
C PRO A 56 -16.22 -9.46 6.41
N HIS A 57 -16.75 -10.68 6.63
CA HIS A 57 -16.18 -11.86 6.02
C HIS A 57 -16.30 -11.79 4.49
N PRO A 58 -15.30 -12.29 3.76
CA PRO A 58 -15.38 -12.39 2.30
C PRO A 58 -16.51 -13.31 1.84
N ASP A 59 -17.21 -12.88 0.77
CA ASP A 59 -18.24 -13.69 0.09
C ASP A 59 -17.62 -14.84 -0.71
N TYR A 60 -16.38 -14.64 -1.17
CA TYR A 60 -15.62 -15.63 -1.95
C TYR A 60 -14.18 -15.78 -1.47
N HIS A 61 -13.73 -17.04 -1.39
CA HIS A 61 -12.33 -17.40 -1.14
C HIS A 61 -11.76 -18.16 -2.35
N LEU A 62 -10.83 -17.53 -3.09
CA LEU A 62 -10.26 -18.14 -4.30
C LEU A 62 -9.20 -19.21 -4.01
N LYS A 63 -8.62 -19.21 -2.81
CA LYS A 63 -7.59 -20.19 -2.41
C LYS A 63 -6.44 -20.28 -3.44
N VAL A 64 -5.90 -19.14 -3.84
CA VAL A 64 -4.76 -19.08 -4.79
C VAL A 64 -3.52 -19.75 -4.20
N GLY A 65 -3.27 -19.57 -2.91
CA GLY A 65 -2.18 -20.20 -2.17
C GLY A 65 -0.80 -19.64 -2.54
N SER A 66 0.23 -20.32 -2.02
CA SER A 66 1.64 -20.01 -2.31
C SER A 66 2.08 -20.65 -3.64
N GLY A 67 3.17 -20.13 -4.20
CA GLY A 67 3.76 -20.63 -5.44
C GLY A 67 4.68 -19.59 -6.07
N THR A 68 5.17 -19.86 -7.28
CA THR A 68 5.88 -18.84 -8.07
C THR A 68 4.93 -17.72 -8.46
N GLN A 69 5.47 -16.57 -8.84
CA GLN A 69 4.67 -15.42 -9.30
C GLN A 69 3.72 -15.82 -10.45
N ALA A 70 4.22 -16.59 -11.42
CA ALA A 70 3.43 -17.06 -12.56
C ALA A 70 2.29 -18.03 -12.12
N GLN A 71 2.58 -18.95 -11.22
CA GLN A 71 1.57 -19.88 -10.71
C GLN A 71 0.46 -19.15 -9.93
N GLN A 72 0.84 -18.18 -9.09
CA GLN A 72 -0.15 -17.37 -8.36
C GLN A 72 -1.02 -16.56 -9.31
N LEU A 73 -0.41 -15.89 -10.29
CA LEU A 73 -1.14 -15.10 -11.28
C LEU A 73 -2.07 -15.97 -12.12
N GLY A 74 -1.61 -17.11 -12.62
CA GLY A 74 -2.44 -18.01 -13.42
C GLY A 74 -3.68 -18.52 -12.66
N LYS A 75 -3.51 -18.94 -11.40
CA LYS A 75 -4.62 -19.35 -10.53
C LYS A 75 -5.58 -18.20 -10.22
N LEU A 76 -5.03 -16.99 -9.97
CA LEU A 76 -5.83 -15.78 -9.71
C LEU A 76 -6.74 -15.48 -10.91
N VAL A 77 -6.16 -15.41 -12.12
CA VAL A 77 -6.90 -15.09 -13.35
C VAL A 77 -8.05 -16.05 -13.56
N GLN A 78 -7.78 -17.36 -13.56
CA GLN A 78 -8.79 -18.39 -13.80
C GLN A 78 -9.94 -18.37 -12.78
N LYS A 79 -9.59 -18.29 -11.49
CA LYS A 79 -10.60 -18.34 -10.42
C LYS A 79 -11.39 -17.05 -10.30
N PHE A 80 -10.76 -15.91 -10.53
CA PHE A 80 -11.42 -14.61 -10.43
C PHE A 80 -12.41 -14.39 -11.59
N GLU A 81 -12.10 -14.85 -12.80
CA GLU A 81 -13.01 -14.80 -13.93
C GLU A 81 -14.35 -15.49 -13.61
N ILE A 82 -14.32 -16.64 -12.95
CA ILE A 82 -15.55 -17.37 -12.55
C ILE A 82 -16.44 -16.49 -11.67
N VAL A 83 -15.84 -15.79 -10.70
CA VAL A 83 -16.58 -14.87 -9.81
C VAL A 83 -17.15 -13.70 -10.63
N LEU A 84 -16.36 -13.08 -11.49
CA LEU A 84 -16.83 -11.96 -12.32
C LEU A 84 -17.99 -12.33 -13.22
N ARG A 85 -17.96 -13.52 -13.84
CA ARG A 85 -19.06 -14.02 -14.68
C ARG A 85 -20.35 -14.27 -13.89
N LYS A 86 -20.22 -14.74 -12.65
CA LYS A 86 -21.36 -15.00 -11.76
C LYS A 86 -21.94 -13.70 -11.23
N GLU A 87 -21.11 -12.83 -10.70
CA GLU A 87 -21.53 -11.66 -9.93
C GLU A 87 -21.82 -10.43 -10.79
N LYS A 88 -21.20 -10.33 -11.97
CA LYS A 88 -21.36 -9.23 -12.93
C LYS A 88 -21.29 -7.84 -12.27
N PRO A 89 -20.21 -7.55 -11.53
CA PRO A 89 -20.07 -6.22 -10.90
C PRO A 89 -19.90 -5.13 -11.96
N ASP A 90 -20.34 -3.92 -11.63
CA ASP A 90 -20.14 -2.75 -12.50
C ASP A 90 -18.72 -2.18 -12.33
N LEU A 91 -18.14 -2.32 -11.14
CA LEU A 91 -16.81 -1.80 -10.82
C LEU A 91 -16.05 -2.71 -9.86
N VAL A 92 -14.78 -2.96 -10.19
CA VAL A 92 -13.83 -3.69 -9.34
C VAL A 92 -12.82 -2.73 -8.72
N PHE A 93 -12.71 -2.75 -7.40
CA PHE A 93 -11.63 -2.09 -6.69
C PHE A 93 -10.38 -2.96 -6.68
N SER A 94 -9.27 -2.38 -7.13
CA SER A 94 -7.92 -2.93 -7.00
C SER A 94 -7.12 -2.04 -6.06
N PHE A 95 -6.30 -2.63 -5.19
CA PHE A 95 -5.54 -1.90 -4.18
C PHE A 95 -4.03 -2.17 -4.29
N SER A 96 -3.25 -1.11 -4.28
CA SER A 96 -1.79 -1.12 -4.16
C SER A 96 -1.09 -1.98 -5.23
N ASP A 97 -0.18 -2.88 -4.85
CA ASP A 97 0.83 -3.46 -5.76
C ASP A 97 1.08 -4.97 -5.58
N ALA A 98 0.41 -5.61 -4.64
CA ALA A 98 0.51 -7.07 -4.50
C ALA A 98 -0.07 -7.80 -5.73
N ASN A 99 0.25 -9.07 -5.92
CA ASN A 99 -0.31 -9.86 -7.03
C ASN A 99 -1.85 -9.85 -7.03
N THR A 100 -2.47 -9.66 -5.89
CA THR A 100 -3.92 -9.47 -5.76
C THR A 100 -4.44 -8.34 -6.63
N SER A 101 -3.69 -7.25 -6.76
CA SER A 101 -4.09 -6.10 -7.59
C SER A 101 -4.26 -6.47 -9.06
N LEU A 102 -3.50 -7.45 -9.55
CA LEU A 102 -3.58 -7.92 -10.94
C LEU A 102 -4.91 -8.57 -11.31
N SER A 103 -5.79 -8.82 -10.34
CA SER A 103 -7.20 -9.15 -10.59
C SER A 103 -7.91 -8.10 -11.47
N GLY A 104 -7.50 -6.84 -11.37
CA GLY A 104 -8.02 -5.77 -12.22
C GLY A 104 -7.77 -5.98 -13.71
N ILE A 105 -6.71 -6.72 -14.10
CA ILE A 105 -6.47 -7.08 -15.51
C ILE A 105 -7.62 -7.93 -16.04
N VAL A 106 -8.09 -8.90 -15.25
CA VAL A 106 -9.20 -9.78 -15.63
C VAL A 106 -10.48 -8.97 -15.80
N ALA A 107 -10.80 -8.13 -14.82
CA ALA A 107 -11.97 -7.26 -14.87
C ALA A 107 -11.93 -6.33 -16.09
N SER A 108 -10.80 -5.66 -16.33
CA SER A 108 -10.61 -4.78 -17.48
C SER A 108 -10.81 -5.51 -18.81
N LYS A 109 -10.24 -6.72 -18.97
CA LYS A 109 -10.42 -7.53 -20.18
C LYS A 109 -11.85 -8.02 -20.40
N MET A 110 -12.63 -8.16 -19.34
CA MET A 110 -14.07 -8.50 -19.42
C MET A 110 -14.96 -7.26 -19.61
N GLY A 111 -14.39 -6.06 -19.79
CA GLY A 111 -15.16 -4.84 -19.98
C GLY A 111 -15.71 -4.23 -18.68
N ILE A 112 -15.34 -4.75 -17.52
CA ILE A 112 -15.74 -4.23 -16.21
C ILE A 112 -14.83 -3.06 -15.84
N LYS A 113 -15.40 -1.98 -15.27
CA LYS A 113 -14.64 -0.83 -14.84
C LYS A 113 -13.70 -1.16 -13.67
N VAL A 114 -12.52 -0.58 -13.67
CA VAL A 114 -11.51 -0.80 -12.61
C VAL A 114 -11.16 0.51 -11.94
N ALA A 115 -11.23 0.53 -10.61
CA ALA A 115 -10.78 1.62 -9.76
C ALA A 115 -9.52 1.18 -9.01
N HIS A 116 -8.37 1.81 -9.31
CA HIS A 116 -7.11 1.54 -8.65
C HIS A 116 -6.85 2.52 -7.52
N LEU A 117 -6.80 2.01 -6.30
CA LEU A 117 -6.48 2.75 -5.08
C LEU A 117 -4.98 2.73 -4.85
N GLU A 118 -4.40 3.82 -4.37
CA GLU A 118 -2.96 4.06 -4.27
C GLU A 118 -2.24 4.15 -5.63
N ALA A 119 -2.95 4.61 -6.65
CA ALA A 119 -2.41 4.80 -7.97
C ALA A 119 -1.26 5.85 -8.01
N GLY A 120 -0.35 5.67 -8.93
CA GLY A 120 0.76 6.61 -9.17
C GLY A 120 1.93 6.50 -8.20
N MET A 121 1.91 5.59 -7.24
CA MET A 121 3.05 5.33 -6.36
C MET A 121 4.18 4.68 -7.17
N ARG A 122 5.42 5.18 -7.01
CA ARG A 122 6.60 4.71 -7.75
C ARG A 122 7.82 4.61 -6.84
N SER A 123 8.50 3.47 -6.91
CA SER A 123 9.85 3.29 -6.36
C SER A 123 10.93 3.53 -7.42
N PHE A 124 10.56 3.50 -8.71
CA PHE A 124 11.45 3.51 -9.87
C PHE A 124 12.49 2.37 -9.88
N ASP A 125 12.30 1.37 -9.05
CA ASP A 125 13.16 0.20 -8.94
C ASP A 125 12.57 -0.99 -9.70
N TRP A 126 13.02 -1.19 -10.95
CA TRP A 126 12.55 -2.26 -11.82
C TRP A 126 12.87 -3.68 -11.34
N ARG A 127 13.72 -3.84 -10.31
CA ARG A 127 13.97 -5.14 -9.68
C ARG A 127 12.78 -5.60 -8.84
N MET A 128 11.94 -4.67 -8.40
CA MET A 128 10.75 -4.96 -7.62
C MET A 128 9.59 -5.43 -8.52
N PRO A 129 9.04 -6.64 -8.30
CA PRO A 129 7.83 -7.08 -9.00
C PRO A 129 6.65 -6.13 -8.79
N GLU A 130 6.53 -5.56 -7.60
CA GLU A 130 5.48 -4.62 -7.21
C GLU A 130 5.51 -3.33 -8.04
N GLU A 131 6.70 -2.85 -8.46
CA GLU A 131 6.79 -1.68 -9.34
C GLU A 131 6.15 -1.94 -10.70
N LYS A 132 6.32 -3.16 -11.22
CA LYS A 132 5.68 -3.59 -12.47
C LYS A 132 4.17 -3.70 -12.32
N ASN A 133 3.70 -4.26 -11.20
CA ASN A 133 2.28 -4.39 -10.91
C ASN A 133 1.60 -3.01 -10.84
N ARG A 134 2.20 -2.02 -10.17
CA ARG A 134 1.67 -0.64 -10.11
C ARG A 134 1.46 -0.05 -11.50
N ARG A 135 2.50 -0.11 -12.35
CA ARG A 135 2.43 0.44 -13.70
C ARG A 135 1.39 -0.25 -14.57
N LEU A 136 1.31 -1.59 -14.50
CA LEU A 136 0.29 -2.35 -15.21
C LEU A 136 -1.12 -1.93 -14.77
N MET A 137 -1.34 -1.84 -13.46
CA MET A 137 -2.64 -1.47 -12.92
C MET A 137 -3.02 -0.02 -13.24
N ASP A 138 -2.07 0.91 -13.14
CA ASP A 138 -2.32 2.31 -13.51
C ASP A 138 -2.66 2.47 -14.98
N SER A 139 -2.03 1.71 -15.86
CA SER A 139 -2.28 1.79 -17.31
C SER A 139 -3.70 1.34 -17.69
N ILE A 140 -4.22 0.28 -17.04
CA ILE A 140 -5.48 -0.36 -17.43
C ILE A 140 -6.72 0.13 -16.66
N SER A 141 -6.53 0.81 -15.52
CA SER A 141 -7.64 1.21 -14.64
C SER A 141 -8.38 2.43 -15.18
N ASP A 142 -9.70 2.44 -15.04
CA ASP A 142 -10.56 3.53 -15.49
C ASP A 142 -10.51 4.73 -14.53
N TYR A 143 -10.41 4.46 -13.21
CA TYR A 143 -10.36 5.45 -12.13
C TYR A 143 -9.10 5.26 -11.30
N LEU A 144 -8.27 6.27 -11.20
CA LEU A 144 -6.96 6.26 -10.54
C LEU A 144 -6.99 7.17 -9.32
N PHE A 145 -7.05 6.58 -8.14
CA PHE A 145 -7.14 7.31 -6.88
C PHE A 145 -5.75 7.49 -6.27
N THR A 146 -5.22 8.70 -6.35
CA THR A 146 -3.85 9.03 -5.92
C THR A 146 -3.81 9.54 -4.49
N PRO A 147 -2.78 9.14 -3.70
CA PRO A 147 -2.59 9.64 -2.33
C PRO A 147 -2.15 11.09 -2.25
N THR A 148 -1.26 11.53 -3.12
CA THR A 148 -0.55 12.81 -3.01
C THR A 148 -0.41 13.51 -4.37
N LEU A 149 0.12 14.73 -4.36
CA LEU A 149 0.43 15.46 -5.58
C LEU A 149 1.55 14.78 -6.38
N SER A 150 2.59 14.26 -5.72
CA SER A 150 3.70 13.58 -6.40
C SER A 150 3.21 12.31 -7.12
N THR A 151 2.30 11.54 -6.52
CA THR A 151 1.72 10.35 -7.17
C THR A 151 0.81 10.72 -8.36
N GLU A 152 0.06 11.82 -8.27
CA GLU A 152 -0.69 12.38 -9.41
C GLU A 152 0.25 12.77 -10.55
N GLN A 153 1.36 13.47 -10.22
CA GLN A 153 2.34 13.89 -11.21
C GLN A 153 3.03 12.71 -11.90
N ASN A 154 3.31 11.62 -11.18
CA ASN A 154 3.86 10.41 -11.79
C ASN A 154 2.95 9.87 -12.90
N LEU A 155 1.64 9.82 -12.67
CA LEU A 155 0.67 9.37 -13.68
C LEU A 155 0.60 10.30 -14.90
N LEU A 156 0.60 11.61 -14.66
CA LEU A 156 0.60 12.61 -15.73
C LEU A 156 1.86 12.49 -16.58
N ASN A 157 3.03 12.31 -15.95
CA ASN A 157 4.31 12.14 -16.66
C ASN A 157 4.36 10.83 -17.46
N GLU A 158 3.59 9.82 -17.07
CA GLU A 158 3.44 8.55 -17.78
C GLU A 158 2.34 8.58 -18.86
N GLY A 159 1.76 9.77 -19.12
CA GLY A 159 0.76 9.96 -20.17
C GLY A 159 -0.65 9.52 -19.81
N ILE A 160 -0.96 9.30 -18.54
CA ILE A 160 -2.32 8.98 -18.09
C ILE A 160 -3.20 10.24 -18.21
N PRO A 161 -4.36 10.15 -18.87
CA PRO A 161 -5.25 11.30 -19.04
C PRO A 161 -5.74 11.87 -17.71
N PRO A 162 -5.73 13.21 -17.51
CA PRO A 162 -6.10 13.85 -16.24
C PRO A 162 -7.51 13.50 -15.73
N HIS A 163 -8.47 13.27 -16.63
CA HIS A 163 -9.85 12.94 -16.27
C HIS A 163 -10.01 11.57 -15.59
N ARG A 164 -8.99 10.71 -15.64
CA ARG A 164 -8.95 9.41 -14.93
C ARG A 164 -8.30 9.52 -13.56
N ILE A 165 -7.65 10.64 -13.21
CA ILE A 165 -6.83 10.80 -12.02
C ILE A 165 -7.58 11.61 -10.96
N PHE A 166 -7.66 11.09 -9.73
CA PHE A 166 -8.39 11.70 -8.62
C PHE A 166 -7.57 11.67 -7.34
N ARG A 167 -7.13 12.83 -6.86
CA ARG A 167 -6.38 12.92 -5.60
C ARG A 167 -7.32 12.90 -4.41
N VAL A 168 -7.31 11.79 -3.69
CA VAL A 168 -8.20 11.54 -2.55
C VAL A 168 -7.51 11.55 -1.20
N GLY A 169 -6.20 11.33 -1.14
CA GLY A 169 -5.44 11.09 0.07
C GLY A 169 -5.20 9.59 0.30
N LYS A 170 -4.86 9.20 1.53
CA LYS A 170 -4.45 7.84 1.88
C LYS A 170 -5.48 7.18 2.79
N LEU A 171 -5.94 5.97 2.44
CA LEU A 171 -6.93 5.22 3.22
C LEU A 171 -6.44 4.87 4.64
N ILE A 172 -5.15 4.59 4.80
CA ILE A 172 -4.58 4.32 6.14
C ILE A 172 -4.78 5.49 7.10
N TYR A 173 -4.82 6.73 6.60
CA TYR A 173 -5.09 7.87 7.46
C TYR A 173 -6.55 7.83 8.00
N ASP A 174 -7.50 7.44 7.16
CA ASP A 174 -8.90 7.24 7.59
C ASP A 174 -8.98 6.13 8.66
N VAL A 175 -8.19 5.05 8.52
CA VAL A 175 -8.11 3.95 9.49
C VAL A 175 -7.55 4.43 10.82
N LEU A 176 -6.40 5.09 10.81
CA LEU A 176 -5.74 5.58 12.04
C LEU A 176 -6.57 6.63 12.77
N ASP A 177 -7.30 7.47 12.05
CA ASP A 177 -8.24 8.42 12.63
C ASP A 177 -9.45 7.73 13.26
N HIS A 178 -10.00 6.73 12.56
CA HIS A 178 -11.14 5.94 13.04
C HIS A 178 -10.82 5.20 14.35
N PHE A 179 -9.67 4.52 14.41
CA PHE A 179 -9.25 3.73 15.57
C PHE A 179 -8.40 4.51 16.58
N LYS A 180 -8.37 5.84 16.47
CA LYS A 180 -7.52 6.69 17.32
C LYS A 180 -7.74 6.44 18.81
N LYS A 181 -9.00 6.31 19.25
CA LYS A 181 -9.36 6.08 20.65
C LYS A 181 -8.88 4.72 21.14
N GLU A 182 -9.12 3.68 20.37
CA GLU A 182 -8.73 2.29 20.68
C GLU A 182 -7.20 2.16 20.70
N ILE A 183 -6.51 2.80 19.77
CA ILE A 183 -5.04 2.87 19.76
C ILE A 183 -4.54 3.59 21.02
N ASP A 184 -5.15 4.71 21.41
CA ASP A 184 -4.70 5.47 22.57
C ASP A 184 -4.96 4.75 23.90
N GLN A 185 -6.01 3.94 23.98
CA GLN A 185 -6.37 3.14 25.14
C GLN A 185 -5.65 1.79 25.22
N ASN A 186 -4.93 1.37 24.15
CA ASN A 186 -4.27 0.08 24.12
C ASN A 186 -3.13 0.00 25.16
N LYS A 187 -3.10 -1.09 25.92
CA LYS A 187 -2.19 -1.30 27.07
C LYS A 187 -0.88 -2.01 26.71
N ILE A 188 -0.47 -2.05 25.44
CA ILE A 188 0.75 -2.77 25.03
C ILE A 188 2.01 -2.19 25.66
N LEU A 189 2.09 -0.88 25.90
CA LEU A 189 3.24 -0.26 26.55
C LEU A 189 3.40 -0.73 28.01
N GLU A 190 2.30 -0.79 28.74
CA GLU A 190 2.25 -1.31 30.12
C GLU A 190 2.67 -2.81 30.15
N LYS A 191 2.11 -3.62 29.23
CA LYS A 191 2.45 -5.05 29.11
C LYS A 191 3.93 -5.30 28.83
N LEU A 192 4.59 -4.40 28.09
CA LEU A 192 6.00 -4.51 27.75
C LEU A 192 6.90 -3.77 28.74
N GLN A 193 6.34 -3.11 29.73
CA GLN A 193 7.06 -2.27 30.69
C GLN A 193 8.00 -1.28 30.00
N ILE A 194 7.44 -0.51 29.05
CA ILE A 194 8.13 0.51 28.27
C ILE A 194 7.37 1.82 28.33
N GLU A 195 8.08 2.93 28.22
CA GLU A 195 7.52 4.27 28.23
C GLU A 195 7.47 4.87 26.82
N ARG A 196 6.68 5.93 26.68
CA ARG A 196 6.59 6.70 25.44
C ARG A 196 7.95 7.33 25.13
N LYS A 197 8.35 7.26 23.85
CA LYS A 197 9.63 7.82 23.36
C LYS A 197 10.88 7.21 23.99
N ASP A 198 10.75 6.04 24.62
CA ASP A 198 11.86 5.33 25.27
C ASP A 198 12.28 4.03 24.59
N TYR A 199 11.88 3.84 23.34
CA TYR A 199 12.23 2.66 22.56
C TYR A 199 12.28 2.95 21.06
N PHE A 200 13.08 2.15 20.36
CA PHE A 200 13.01 2.02 18.91
C PHE A 200 11.99 0.92 18.53
N LEU A 201 11.12 1.20 17.57
CA LEU A 201 10.29 0.15 16.96
C LEU A 201 10.95 -0.31 15.66
N VAL A 202 11.12 -1.62 15.51
CA VAL A 202 11.83 -2.18 14.36
C VAL A 202 10.94 -3.19 13.63
N THR A 203 10.94 -3.11 12.29
CA THR A 203 10.41 -4.17 11.43
C THR A 203 11.38 -4.49 10.30
N ALA A 204 11.61 -5.78 10.04
CA ALA A 204 12.42 -6.27 8.94
C ALA A 204 11.83 -7.59 8.44
N HIS A 205 11.41 -7.64 7.18
CA HIS A 205 10.74 -8.82 6.60
C HIS A 205 10.92 -8.96 5.09
N ARG A 206 11.53 -7.98 4.41
CA ARG A 206 11.75 -8.07 2.97
C ARG A 206 12.77 -9.16 2.64
N PRO A 207 12.52 -10.00 1.61
CA PRO A 207 13.40 -11.10 1.24
C PRO A 207 14.85 -10.66 1.06
N GLU A 208 15.09 -9.57 0.34
CA GLU A 208 16.41 -9.02 0.07
C GLU A 208 17.18 -8.61 1.34
N ASN A 209 16.46 -8.26 2.41
CA ASN A 209 17.02 -7.86 3.69
C ASN A 209 17.26 -9.04 4.61
N VAL A 210 16.36 -10.03 4.61
CA VAL A 210 16.34 -11.07 5.66
C VAL A 210 16.69 -12.47 5.15
N GLU A 211 16.59 -12.76 3.86
CA GLU A 211 16.92 -14.07 3.29
C GLU A 211 18.40 -14.19 2.86
N VAL A 212 19.15 -13.09 2.96
CA VAL A 212 20.59 -13.03 2.74
C VAL A 212 21.30 -12.79 4.07
N ARG A 213 22.37 -13.58 4.33
CA ARG A 213 23.05 -13.59 5.65
C ARG A 213 23.65 -12.24 6.03
N THR A 214 24.37 -11.59 5.11
CA THR A 214 25.08 -10.33 5.39
C THR A 214 24.15 -9.16 5.72
N PRO A 215 23.10 -8.84 4.91
CA PRO A 215 22.14 -7.81 5.27
C PRO A 215 21.46 -8.06 6.63
N LEU A 216 21.00 -9.28 6.89
CA LEU A 216 20.33 -9.58 8.16
C LEU A 216 21.29 -9.45 9.35
N LYS A 217 22.55 -9.87 9.21
CA LYS A 217 23.59 -9.68 10.23
C LYS A 217 23.81 -8.19 10.49
N ASN A 218 23.96 -7.38 9.45
CA ASN A 218 24.15 -5.92 9.57
C ASN A 218 22.97 -5.26 10.28
N ILE A 219 21.74 -5.65 9.96
CA ILE A 219 20.55 -5.17 10.65
C ILE A 219 20.64 -5.47 12.15
N LEU A 220 20.86 -6.75 12.53
CA LEU A 220 20.92 -7.12 13.94
C LEU A 220 22.06 -6.40 14.70
N GLU A 221 23.24 -6.26 14.09
CA GLU A 221 24.34 -5.52 14.67
C GLU A 221 24.01 -4.05 14.85
N THR A 222 23.33 -3.43 13.87
CA THR A 222 22.87 -2.04 13.96
C THR A 222 21.93 -1.86 15.14
N LEU A 223 20.97 -2.77 15.34
CA LEU A 223 20.03 -2.72 16.46
C LEU A 223 20.77 -2.80 17.82
N GLY A 224 21.80 -3.65 17.91
CA GLY A 224 22.63 -3.73 19.11
C GLY A 224 23.42 -2.43 19.40
N VAL A 225 23.88 -1.75 18.34
CA VAL A 225 24.55 -0.43 18.49
C VAL A 225 23.55 0.63 18.90
N LEU A 226 22.35 0.66 18.33
CA LEU A 226 21.31 1.61 18.74
C LEU A 226 20.95 1.48 20.22
N TYR A 227 20.77 0.25 20.70
CA TYR A 227 20.55 0.00 22.13
C TYR A 227 21.67 0.58 23.00
N LYS A 228 22.93 0.26 22.68
CA LYS A 228 24.09 0.75 23.45
C LYS A 228 24.26 2.26 23.42
N LYS A 229 24.06 2.86 22.24
CA LYS A 229 24.29 4.30 22.02
C LYS A 229 23.23 5.18 22.71
N TYR A 230 21.96 4.76 22.65
CA TYR A 230 20.85 5.60 23.15
C TYR A 230 20.32 5.14 24.51
N GLY A 231 20.73 3.98 25.03
CA GLY A 231 20.20 3.41 26.26
C GLY A 231 18.72 3.01 26.17
N LYS A 232 18.14 3.00 24.95
CA LYS A 232 16.72 2.76 24.72
C LYS A 232 16.47 1.34 24.23
N LYS A 233 15.41 0.69 24.75
CA LYS A 233 15.00 -0.65 24.32
C LYS A 233 14.73 -0.68 22.81
N VAL A 234 14.95 -1.82 22.19
CA VAL A 234 14.59 -2.07 20.79
C VAL A 234 13.48 -3.09 20.76
N ILE A 235 12.29 -2.67 20.34
CA ILE A 235 11.11 -3.53 20.22
C ILE A 235 11.05 -4.06 18.80
N PHE A 236 11.15 -5.37 18.64
CA PHE A 236 11.20 -6.03 17.34
C PHE A 236 10.14 -7.13 17.23
N PRO A 237 8.92 -6.84 16.78
CA PRO A 237 7.96 -7.87 16.36
C PRO A 237 8.51 -8.61 15.14
N ILE A 238 9.03 -9.82 15.37
CA ILE A 238 9.77 -10.56 14.33
C ILE A 238 8.80 -11.29 13.41
N HIS A 239 8.86 -10.95 12.13
CA HIS A 239 8.14 -11.70 11.09
C HIS A 239 8.61 -13.16 11.00
N PRO A 240 7.73 -14.17 10.75
CA PRO A 240 8.11 -15.59 10.66
C PRO A 240 9.28 -15.87 9.70
N ARG A 241 9.30 -15.20 8.54
CA ARG A 241 10.42 -15.27 7.57
C ARG A 241 11.75 -14.87 8.21
N THR A 242 11.78 -13.75 8.89
CA THR A 242 12.98 -13.21 9.56
C THR A 242 13.45 -14.16 10.67
N ARG A 243 12.53 -14.66 11.47
CA ARG A 243 12.83 -15.66 12.52
C ARG A 243 13.45 -16.94 11.93
N LYS A 244 12.88 -17.45 10.82
CA LYS A 244 13.42 -18.60 10.10
C LYS A 244 14.85 -18.33 9.61
N SER A 245 15.11 -17.15 9.06
CA SER A 245 16.42 -16.76 8.54
C SER A 245 17.47 -16.58 9.65
N ILE A 246 17.10 -15.95 10.79
CA ILE A 246 17.98 -15.85 11.97
C ILE A 246 18.43 -17.25 12.41
N LYS A 247 17.48 -18.20 12.52
CA LYS A 247 17.79 -19.60 12.86
C LYS A 247 18.67 -20.28 11.80
N LYS A 248 18.31 -20.14 10.52
CA LYS A 248 19.06 -20.72 9.38
C LYS A 248 20.51 -20.26 9.35
N PHE A 249 20.75 -18.97 9.57
CA PHE A 249 22.09 -18.38 9.52
C PHE A 249 22.83 -18.43 10.87
N ARG A 250 22.22 -19.01 11.91
CA ARG A 250 22.78 -19.12 13.28
C ARG A 250 23.22 -17.74 13.81
N LEU A 251 22.42 -16.70 13.56
CA LEU A 251 22.71 -15.34 14.02
C LEU A 251 22.22 -15.17 15.46
N LYS A 252 23.02 -14.46 16.27
CA LYS A 252 22.64 -14.10 17.65
C LYS A 252 21.88 -12.76 17.63
N ILE A 253 20.81 -12.67 18.40
CA ILE A 253 20.10 -11.41 18.66
C ILE A 253 20.86 -10.69 19.77
N PRO A 254 21.33 -9.45 19.56
CA PRO A 254 22.04 -8.69 20.59
C PRO A 254 21.19 -8.44 21.85
N SER A 255 21.85 -8.19 22.97
CA SER A 255 21.19 -7.77 24.21
C SER A 255 20.43 -6.44 24.02
N GLY A 256 19.37 -6.23 24.81
CA GLY A 256 18.54 -5.01 24.74
C GLY A 256 17.48 -5.01 23.63
N ILE A 257 17.42 -6.08 22.82
CA ILE A 257 16.38 -6.26 21.79
C ILE A 257 15.28 -7.17 22.37
N ILE A 258 14.08 -6.62 22.51
CA ILE A 258 12.88 -7.34 22.92
C ILE A 258 12.20 -7.86 21.66
N THR A 259 12.28 -9.18 21.45
CA THR A 259 11.62 -9.83 20.33
C THR A 259 10.28 -10.41 20.74
N MET A 260 9.30 -10.30 19.84
CA MET A 260 7.97 -10.87 20.06
C MET A 260 7.41 -11.45 18.76
N ASN A 261 6.34 -12.20 18.86
CA ASN A 261 5.56 -12.62 17.69
C ASN A 261 4.89 -11.39 17.05
N PRO A 262 4.50 -11.48 15.78
CA PRO A 262 3.65 -10.45 15.18
C PRO A 262 2.40 -10.21 16.04
N ILE A 263 2.04 -8.95 16.17
CA ILE A 263 0.92 -8.46 17.00
C ILE A 263 -0.19 -7.87 16.11
N GLY A 264 -1.33 -7.58 16.71
CA GLY A 264 -2.46 -6.99 16.01
C GLY A 264 -2.23 -5.54 15.59
N PHE A 265 -3.18 -5.01 14.80
CA PHE A 265 -3.11 -3.66 14.27
C PHE A 265 -3.09 -2.60 15.37
N LEU A 266 -3.98 -2.70 16.36
CA LEU A 266 -4.10 -1.70 17.43
C LEU A 266 -2.86 -1.64 18.31
N GLU A 267 -2.30 -2.81 18.68
CA GLU A 267 -1.06 -2.92 19.44
C GLU A 267 0.12 -2.36 18.68
N PHE A 268 0.23 -2.69 17.38
CA PHE A 268 1.34 -2.23 16.55
C PHE A 268 1.28 -0.71 16.36
N SER A 269 0.10 -0.16 16.02
CA SER A 269 -0.10 1.29 15.87
C SER A 269 0.15 2.05 17.17
N LYS A 270 -0.17 1.46 18.34
CA LYS A 270 0.17 2.05 19.65
C LYS A 270 1.68 2.12 19.84
N LEU A 271 2.41 1.04 19.54
CA LEU A 271 3.88 1.02 19.60
C LEU A 271 4.47 2.04 18.61
N GLU A 272 3.95 2.09 17.39
CA GLU A 272 4.45 3.00 16.37
C GLU A 272 4.27 4.47 16.74
N LYS A 273 3.06 4.85 17.17
CA LYS A 273 2.72 6.21 17.61
C LYS A 273 3.62 6.71 18.75
N ASN A 274 4.09 5.83 19.62
CA ASN A 274 4.83 6.16 20.82
C ASN A 274 6.33 5.82 20.72
N ALA A 275 6.83 5.34 19.59
CA ALA A 275 8.23 5.05 19.38
C ALA A 275 9.10 6.32 19.43
N PHE A 276 10.34 6.20 19.88
CA PHE A 276 11.36 7.24 19.75
C PHE A 276 11.72 7.46 18.29
N CYS A 277 11.95 6.34 17.58
CA CYS A 277 12.15 6.31 16.13
C CYS A 277 11.73 4.93 15.61
N CYS A 278 11.14 4.89 14.41
CA CYS A 278 10.88 3.66 13.68
C CYS A 278 12.04 3.35 12.73
N VAL A 279 12.55 2.10 12.76
CA VAL A 279 13.59 1.61 11.86
C VAL A 279 13.01 0.42 11.09
N THR A 280 12.77 0.58 9.78
CA THR A 280 11.87 -0.33 9.06
C THR A 280 12.26 -0.63 7.62
N ASP A 281 11.83 -1.77 7.09
CA ASP A 281 11.78 -2.04 5.65
C ASP A 281 10.34 -2.08 5.10
N SER A 282 9.35 -1.79 5.95
CA SER A 282 7.94 -1.76 5.59
C SER A 282 7.55 -0.43 4.93
N GLY A 283 6.75 -0.49 3.86
CA GLY A 283 6.15 0.71 3.26
C GLY A 283 5.12 1.37 4.18
N THR A 284 4.24 0.59 4.81
CA THR A 284 3.16 1.11 5.66
C THR A 284 3.70 1.82 6.90
N VAL A 285 4.76 1.32 7.52
CA VAL A 285 5.39 1.97 8.68
C VAL A 285 5.94 3.36 8.34
N GLN A 286 6.40 3.60 7.12
CA GLN A 286 6.83 4.92 6.69
C GLN A 286 5.66 5.92 6.68
N GLU A 287 4.49 5.48 6.22
CA GLU A 287 3.26 6.29 6.15
C GLU A 287 2.71 6.58 7.54
N ASP A 288 2.55 5.54 8.34
CA ASP A 288 1.98 5.61 9.68
C ASP A 288 2.85 6.48 10.60
N SER A 289 4.18 6.28 10.57
CA SER A 289 5.14 7.12 11.29
C SER A 289 5.05 8.59 10.88
N CYS A 290 4.88 8.87 9.58
CA CYS A 290 4.71 10.22 9.08
C CYS A 290 3.44 10.88 9.66
N ILE A 291 2.32 10.14 9.66
CA ILE A 291 1.03 10.59 10.21
C ILE A 291 1.14 10.81 11.72
N PHE A 292 1.77 9.89 12.45
CA PHE A 292 1.97 9.97 13.90
C PHE A 292 3.04 10.96 14.36
N LYS A 293 3.74 11.62 13.44
CA LYS A 293 4.86 12.50 13.77
C LYS A 293 5.98 11.78 14.50
N VAL A 294 6.29 10.56 14.09
CA VAL A 294 7.41 9.76 14.60
C VAL A 294 8.52 9.71 13.56
N PRO A 295 9.78 10.00 13.92
CA PRO A 295 10.91 9.86 13.01
C PRO A 295 11.02 8.44 12.46
N CYS A 296 11.28 8.32 11.15
CA CYS A 296 11.40 7.03 10.47
C CYS A 296 12.74 6.93 9.72
N VAL A 297 13.36 5.74 9.79
CA VAL A 297 14.53 5.38 8.99
C VAL A 297 14.21 4.10 8.23
N THR A 298 14.31 4.16 6.90
CA THR A 298 13.98 3.06 6.01
C THR A 298 15.23 2.29 5.61
N MET A 299 15.30 1.02 6.00
CA MET A 299 16.36 0.07 5.64
C MET A 299 16.13 -0.53 4.26
N ARG A 300 16.13 0.32 3.24
CA ARG A 300 15.94 -0.04 1.83
C ARG A 300 16.79 0.87 0.95
N ILE A 301 17.02 0.47 -0.31
CA ILE A 301 17.72 1.29 -1.31
C ILE A 301 16.77 2.18 -2.12
N SER A 302 15.48 1.88 -2.09
CA SER A 302 14.42 2.64 -2.76
C SER A 302 13.14 2.60 -1.93
N THR A 303 12.23 3.53 -2.17
CA THR A 303 10.90 3.53 -1.57
C THR A 303 9.86 4.06 -2.55
N GLU A 304 8.68 3.46 -2.52
CA GLU A 304 7.49 3.95 -3.19
C GLU A 304 6.72 4.99 -2.38
N ARG A 305 7.24 5.38 -1.20
CA ARG A 305 6.68 6.42 -0.29
C ARG A 305 7.56 7.67 -0.32
N SER A 306 7.87 8.16 -1.53
CA SER A 306 8.74 9.32 -1.74
C SER A 306 8.27 10.55 -0.96
N GLU A 307 6.96 10.71 -0.82
CA GLU A 307 6.35 11.82 -0.09
C GLU A 307 6.77 11.89 1.38
N THR A 308 7.09 10.74 2.01
CA THR A 308 7.60 10.72 3.40
C THR A 308 9.02 11.26 3.50
N VAL A 309 9.81 11.05 2.44
CA VAL A 309 11.16 11.60 2.30
C VAL A 309 11.09 13.09 1.97
N GLU A 310 10.24 13.49 1.03
CA GLU A 310 10.03 14.87 0.58
C GLU A 310 9.65 15.79 1.76
N VAL A 311 8.72 15.35 2.63
CA VAL A 311 8.37 16.12 3.84
C VAL A 311 9.40 15.99 4.96
N GLY A 312 10.38 15.11 4.82
CA GLY A 312 11.46 14.88 5.75
C GLY A 312 11.07 14.14 7.03
N SER A 313 10.03 13.30 6.97
CA SER A 313 9.63 12.40 8.07
C SER A 313 10.40 11.08 8.06
N ASN A 314 11.08 10.77 6.96
CA ASN A 314 11.76 9.51 6.70
C ASN A 314 13.09 9.73 5.97
N ILE A 315 14.08 8.90 6.25
CA ILE A 315 15.34 8.81 5.50
C ILE A 315 15.49 7.38 4.99
N VAL A 316 15.73 7.23 3.68
CA VAL A 316 16.07 5.95 3.05
C VAL A 316 17.57 5.73 3.21
N ALA A 317 17.97 4.84 4.13
CA ALA A 317 19.35 4.69 4.58
C ALA A 317 20.13 3.55 3.90
N GLY A 318 19.44 2.74 3.08
CA GLY A 318 20.05 1.51 2.55
C GLY A 318 20.20 0.43 3.62
N LEU A 319 21.15 -0.50 3.38
CA LEU A 319 21.41 -1.65 4.26
C LEU A 319 22.80 -1.58 4.93
N ASN A 320 23.54 -0.50 4.72
CA ASN A 320 24.83 -0.30 5.36
C ASN A 320 24.60 0.15 6.81
N LYS A 321 25.28 -0.51 7.75
CA LYS A 321 25.17 -0.24 9.19
C LYS A 321 25.45 1.24 9.52
N ASN A 322 26.52 1.82 8.99
CA ASN A 322 26.89 3.20 9.31
C ASN A 322 25.88 4.19 8.76
N HIS A 323 25.38 4.00 7.54
CA HIS A 323 24.33 4.85 6.96
C HIS A 323 23.03 4.79 7.76
N ILE A 324 22.65 3.61 8.28
CA ILE A 324 21.44 3.48 9.13
C ILE A 324 21.67 4.24 10.44
N LEU A 325 22.83 4.11 11.07
CA LEU A 325 23.15 4.84 12.31
C LEU A 325 23.15 6.36 12.12
N GLU A 326 23.79 6.85 11.06
CA GLU A 326 23.79 8.28 10.70
C GLU A 326 22.38 8.79 10.42
N ALA A 327 21.57 8.02 9.69
CA ALA A 327 20.18 8.36 9.41
C ALA A 327 19.36 8.46 10.72
N VAL A 328 19.56 7.52 11.65
CA VAL A 328 18.90 7.55 12.95
C VAL A 328 19.35 8.79 13.73
N ASP A 329 20.65 9.07 13.80
CA ASP A 329 21.16 10.27 14.47
C ASP A 329 20.54 11.56 13.94
N ARG A 330 20.42 11.68 12.63
CA ARG A 330 19.79 12.83 11.98
C ARG A 330 18.31 12.91 12.29
N MET A 331 17.59 11.78 12.26
CA MET A 331 16.13 11.78 12.44
C MET A 331 15.71 12.01 13.89
N VAL A 332 16.42 11.46 14.88
CA VAL A 332 16.06 11.64 16.31
C VAL A 332 16.33 13.05 16.82
N ASN A 333 17.27 13.77 16.19
CA ASN A 333 17.59 15.17 16.50
C ASN A 333 16.69 16.16 15.74
N LYS A 334 15.86 15.69 14.80
CA LYS A 334 14.95 16.53 14.03
C LYS A 334 13.64 16.74 14.78
N LYS A 335 13.18 17.99 14.87
CA LYS A 335 11.82 18.26 15.37
C LYS A 335 10.77 17.70 14.41
N PRO A 336 9.75 16.98 14.89
CA PRO A 336 8.72 16.35 14.05
C PRO A 336 7.66 17.36 13.59
N ASN A 337 8.07 18.40 12.88
CA ASN A 337 7.22 19.51 12.44
C ASN A 337 6.83 19.43 10.95
N TRP A 338 7.11 18.32 10.25
CA TRP A 338 6.73 18.15 8.84
C TRP A 338 5.22 18.19 8.63
N LYS A 339 4.80 18.71 7.48
CA LYS A 339 3.40 18.68 7.06
C LYS A 339 3.01 17.25 6.66
N ASN A 340 1.80 16.81 7.05
CA ASN A 340 1.29 15.52 6.59
C ASN A 340 0.96 15.59 5.08
N PRO A 341 1.58 14.76 4.23
CA PRO A 341 1.37 14.82 2.79
C PRO A 341 0.01 14.26 2.35
N TYR A 342 -0.65 13.45 3.19
CA TYR A 342 -1.89 12.73 2.86
C TYR A 342 -3.17 13.54 3.07
N GLY A 343 -3.05 14.80 3.46
CA GLY A 343 -4.20 15.71 3.65
C GLY A 343 -4.97 15.44 4.94
N LYS A 344 -6.28 15.19 4.82
CA LYS A 344 -7.20 14.90 5.94
C LYS A 344 -7.78 13.48 5.81
N PRO A 345 -8.23 12.84 6.90
CA PRO A 345 -8.81 11.49 6.87
C PRO A 345 -10.22 11.47 6.27
N GLN A 346 -10.32 11.55 4.95
CA GLN A 346 -11.57 11.57 4.18
C GLN A 346 -11.43 10.84 2.84
N SER A 347 -10.42 9.99 2.68
CA SER A 347 -10.07 9.37 1.40
C SER A 347 -11.17 8.44 0.91
N ALA A 348 -11.70 7.59 1.77
CA ALA A 348 -12.81 6.69 1.44
C ALA A 348 -14.08 7.46 1.01
N LYS A 349 -14.45 8.48 1.79
CA LYS A 349 -15.62 9.33 1.49
C LYS A 349 -15.48 10.04 0.13
N LYS A 350 -14.29 10.59 -0.16
CA LYS A 350 -13.99 11.25 -1.46
C LYS A 350 -14.07 10.25 -2.60
N THR A 351 -13.45 9.06 -2.44
CA THR A 351 -13.46 7.99 -3.44
C THR A 351 -14.88 7.61 -3.84
N ILE A 352 -15.74 7.29 -2.86
CA ILE A 352 -17.12 6.88 -3.16
C ILE A 352 -17.92 8.06 -3.76
N LYS A 353 -17.77 9.29 -3.26
CA LYS A 353 -18.44 10.45 -3.82
C LYS A 353 -18.08 10.69 -5.29
N ILE A 354 -16.82 10.50 -5.66
CA ILE A 354 -16.36 10.62 -7.06
C ILE A 354 -17.00 9.53 -7.92
N LEU A 355 -17.01 8.28 -7.47
CA LEU A 355 -17.63 7.18 -8.22
C LEU A 355 -19.13 7.35 -8.39
N GLU A 356 -19.84 7.82 -7.35
CA GLU A 356 -21.27 8.15 -7.45
C GLU A 356 -21.54 9.25 -8.49
N SER A 357 -20.71 10.29 -8.54
CA SER A 357 -20.83 11.35 -9.54
C SER A 357 -20.56 10.87 -10.98
N ARG A 358 -19.94 9.69 -11.13
CA ARG A 358 -19.64 9.03 -12.40
C ARG A 358 -20.55 7.80 -12.66
N SER A 359 -21.64 7.66 -11.92
CA SER A 359 -22.51 6.48 -12.00
C SER A 359 -23.00 6.18 -13.43
N ASN A 360 -23.40 7.19 -14.20
CA ASN A 360 -23.79 7.02 -15.59
C ASN A 360 -22.67 6.46 -16.47
N GLU A 361 -21.43 6.89 -16.25
CA GLU A 361 -20.25 6.40 -16.96
C GLU A 361 -19.92 4.95 -16.56
N ILE A 362 -20.03 4.63 -15.25
CA ILE A 362 -19.76 3.28 -14.72
C ILE A 362 -20.78 2.28 -15.26
N LEU A 363 -22.05 2.63 -15.22
CA LEU A 363 -23.16 1.76 -15.67
C LEU A 363 -23.32 1.68 -17.18
N SER A 364 -22.65 2.57 -17.93
CA SER A 364 -22.62 2.52 -19.39
C SER A 364 -21.67 1.40 -19.85
N PRO A 365 -21.98 0.69 -20.98
CA PRO A 365 -21.04 -0.25 -21.55
C PRO A 365 -19.66 0.38 -21.75
N LYS A 366 -18.59 -0.37 -21.45
CA LYS A 366 -17.23 0.12 -21.66
C LYS A 366 -16.99 0.27 -23.17
N VAL A 367 -17.16 1.49 -23.66
CA VAL A 367 -16.75 1.83 -25.02
C VAL A 367 -15.23 1.94 -25.00
N TRP A 368 -14.55 1.04 -25.67
CA TRP A 368 -13.08 0.95 -25.69
C TRP A 368 -12.40 2.21 -26.24
N TRP A 369 -13.17 3.14 -26.80
CA TRP A 369 -12.71 4.37 -27.46
C TRP A 369 -13.59 5.55 -27.08
N ASN A 370 -13.45 6.08 -25.87
CA ASN A 370 -13.84 7.47 -25.63
C ASN A 370 -12.77 8.40 -26.22
N HIS A 371 -12.52 8.27 -27.52
CA HIS A 371 -11.94 9.37 -28.27
C HIS A 371 -12.98 10.49 -28.30
N PRO A 372 -12.59 11.76 -27.99
CA PRO A 372 -13.45 12.89 -28.27
C PRO A 372 -13.79 12.81 -29.76
N LYS A 373 -15.06 12.52 -30.05
CA LYS A 373 -15.67 12.51 -31.40
C LYS A 373 -14.70 12.07 -32.52
N ILE A 374 -14.55 10.76 -32.73
CA ILE A 374 -14.28 10.30 -34.08
C ILE A 374 -15.61 10.55 -34.81
N GLU A 375 -15.66 11.60 -35.60
CA GLU A 375 -16.73 11.77 -36.57
C GLU A 375 -16.80 10.50 -37.38
N LYS A 376 -17.99 9.95 -37.51
CA LYS A 376 -18.30 8.61 -38.04
C LYS A 376 -17.76 8.29 -39.45
N ASN A 377 -16.96 9.16 -40.05
CA ASN A 377 -16.54 9.08 -41.45
C ASN A 377 -15.08 9.45 -41.74
N LEU A 378 -14.17 9.36 -40.77
CA LEU A 378 -12.75 9.58 -41.08
C LEU A 378 -12.15 8.30 -41.69
N SER A 379 -11.52 8.44 -42.86
CA SER A 379 -10.67 7.38 -43.44
C SER A 379 -9.47 7.09 -42.51
N ILE A 380 -8.88 5.90 -42.61
CA ILE A 380 -7.72 5.51 -41.80
C ILE A 380 -6.57 6.51 -41.95
N SER A 381 -6.40 7.13 -43.11
CA SER A 381 -5.38 8.17 -43.37
C SER A 381 -5.66 9.46 -42.64
N GLU A 382 -6.91 9.90 -42.54
CA GLU A 382 -7.33 11.09 -41.80
C GLU A 382 -7.23 10.88 -40.29
N TYR A 383 -7.54 9.65 -39.83
CA TYR A 383 -7.34 9.23 -38.46
C TYR A 383 -5.86 9.29 -38.06
N GLN A 384 -4.96 8.74 -38.88
CA GLN A 384 -3.52 8.78 -38.63
C GLN A 384 -2.95 10.22 -38.66
N LYS A 385 -3.47 11.09 -39.54
CA LYS A 385 -3.12 12.52 -39.55
C LYS A 385 -3.59 13.26 -38.29
N SER A 386 -4.80 12.99 -37.80
CA SER A 386 -5.31 13.60 -36.57
C SER A 386 -4.49 13.24 -35.34
N TRP A 387 -3.91 12.02 -35.30
CA TRP A 387 -2.99 11.57 -34.26
C TRP A 387 -1.63 12.27 -34.35
N LYS A 388 -1.04 12.38 -35.55
CA LYS A 388 0.22 13.07 -35.73
C LYS A 388 0.16 14.54 -35.30
N ASN A 389 -0.93 15.21 -35.57
CA ASN A 389 -1.14 16.62 -35.19
C ASN A 389 -1.41 16.82 -33.69
N LYS A 390 -1.80 15.77 -32.93
CA LYS A 390 -2.02 15.84 -31.48
C LYS A 390 -0.81 15.38 -30.65
N LEU A 391 0.09 14.59 -31.24
CA LEU A 391 1.28 14.05 -30.56
C LEU A 391 2.54 14.89 -30.75
N LEU A 392 2.51 15.88 -31.64
CA LEU A 392 3.61 16.82 -31.83
C LEU A 392 3.06 18.23 -31.48
N PRO A 393 3.32 18.73 -30.26
CA PRO A 393 3.21 20.17 -30.07
C PRO A 393 4.21 20.85 -31.01
N ASP A 394 3.76 21.93 -31.65
CA ASP A 394 4.58 22.75 -32.55
C ASP A 394 5.99 22.94 -32.00
N LYS A 395 6.97 22.41 -32.71
CA LYS A 395 8.36 22.73 -32.48
C LYS A 395 8.59 24.17 -32.98
N THR A 396 8.36 25.11 -32.11
CA THR A 396 9.03 26.43 -32.19
C THR A 396 10.01 26.48 -31.02
N PHE A 397 11.15 25.80 -31.18
CA PHE A 397 12.37 26.20 -30.51
C PHE A 397 13.19 26.99 -31.55
N ASN A 398 13.20 28.28 -31.42
CA ASN A 398 14.29 29.16 -31.79
C ASN A 398 15.25 29.26 -30.60
#